data_d073387b6d5319140e9abdb69ee20814
#
_entry.id   d073387b6d5319140e9abdb69ee20814
#
_cell.length_a   1.000
_cell.length_b   1.000
_cell.length_c   1.000
_cell.angle_alpha   90.00
_cell.angle_beta   90.00
_cell.angle_gamma   90.00
#
_symmetry.space_group_name_H-M   'P 1'
#
loop_
_entity.id
_entity.type
_entity.pdbx_description
1 polymer ?
#
loop_
_entity_poly.entity_id
_entity_poly.type
_entity_poly.pdbx_seq_one_letter_code
_entity_poly.pdbx_strand_id
1 'polypeptide(L)'
;TEAAEARIQPAGALPNPMFSVEFLGINANQSSMAPGNDDTSIYRVRQGFPLWGKRELSRDVERNKAKAYGLDRDAVALDLLARAEDSYVRYWYIGEAEAIINRQISLIEQIQEIASVRYALGLAAQQDSIRAQVERTVMQRELIERRTLRREAVAELNAVLGRRVDASLATPISQPDLAVSSNNLATSLESLEHGVHPSIQASLTMATAASRNVELVKRNRYPDVYLTVGAMQQNTNIESYEVMLEVEIPFQQQALRERERESRLLEESALARASQEQINLQGRLGM
;
A
#
# COMPACT_ATOMS: atom_id res chain seq x y z
N THR A 1 -5.09 5.67 1.08
CA THR A 1 -5.64 6.00 2.42
C THR A 1 -6.97 6.71 2.32
N GLU A 2 -7.10 7.84 1.62
CA GLU A 2 -8.34 8.63 1.48
C GLU A 2 -9.55 7.80 1.01
N ALA A 3 -9.37 6.90 0.02
CA ALA A 3 -10.43 6.02 -0.43
C ALA A 3 -10.89 5.02 0.65
N ALA A 4 -10.02 4.61 1.56
CA ALA A 4 -10.38 3.75 2.68
C ALA A 4 -11.11 4.52 3.78
N GLU A 5 -10.69 5.75 4.05
CA GLU A 5 -11.37 6.65 4.99
C GLU A 5 -12.79 6.98 4.51
N ALA A 6 -12.96 7.22 3.20
CA ALA A 6 -14.26 7.46 2.59
C ALA A 6 -15.24 6.28 2.74
N ARG A 7 -14.77 5.05 2.97
CA ARG A 7 -15.63 3.86 3.20
C ARG A 7 -16.21 3.79 4.60
N ILE A 8 -15.64 4.50 5.59
CA ILE A 8 -16.05 4.40 7.00
C ILE A 8 -17.51 4.86 7.18
N GLN A 9 -17.89 5.99 6.60
CA GLN A 9 -19.25 6.53 6.75
C GLN A 9 -20.30 5.64 6.07
N PRO A 10 -20.15 5.25 4.79
CA PRO A 10 -21.10 4.36 4.12
C PRO A 10 -21.26 3.00 4.80
N ALA A 11 -20.19 2.43 5.36
CA ALA A 11 -20.22 1.12 6.04
C ALA A 11 -21.18 1.10 7.25
N GLY A 12 -21.36 2.24 7.92
CA GLY A 12 -22.30 2.37 9.03
C GLY A 12 -23.59 3.07 8.67
N ALA A 13 -23.83 3.39 7.40
CA ALA A 13 -25.06 4.03 6.97
C ALA A 13 -26.28 3.08 7.06
N LEU A 14 -27.46 3.64 7.17
CA LEU A 14 -28.69 2.86 6.97
C LEU A 14 -28.78 2.43 5.49
N PRO A 15 -29.34 1.25 5.19
CA PRO A 15 -29.71 0.90 3.83
C PRO A 15 -30.61 1.98 3.23
N ASN A 16 -30.53 2.18 1.92
CA ASN A 16 -31.40 3.15 1.26
C ASN A 16 -32.86 2.78 1.43
N PRO A 17 -33.76 3.75 1.65
CA PRO A 17 -35.18 3.49 1.64
C PRO A 17 -35.64 3.04 0.24
N MET A 18 -36.54 2.08 0.20
CA MET A 18 -37.14 1.60 -1.03
C MET A 18 -38.54 2.23 -1.17
N PHE A 19 -38.79 2.91 -2.28
CA PHE A 19 -40.10 3.37 -2.66
C PHE A 19 -40.71 2.41 -3.67
N SER A 20 -41.92 1.96 -3.45
CA SER A 20 -42.67 1.10 -4.36
C SER A 20 -44.07 1.62 -4.60
N VAL A 21 -44.55 1.43 -5.82
CA VAL A 21 -45.94 1.67 -6.21
C VAL A 21 -46.50 0.37 -6.75
N GLU A 22 -47.60 -0.08 -6.21
CA GLU A 22 -48.30 -1.28 -6.62
C GLU A 22 -49.65 -0.90 -7.16
N PHE A 23 -50.00 -1.36 -8.36
CA PHE A 23 -51.29 -1.13 -9.02
C PHE A 23 -52.07 -2.43 -8.97
N LEU A 24 -53.27 -2.38 -8.39
CA LEU A 24 -54.18 -3.50 -8.28
C LEU A 24 -55.42 -3.26 -9.17
N GLY A 25 -55.96 -4.36 -9.73
CA GLY A 25 -57.18 -4.27 -10.56
C GLY A 25 -56.92 -3.87 -12.01
N ILE A 26 -55.68 -4.06 -12.53
CA ILE A 26 -55.38 -3.76 -13.94
C ILE A 26 -56.14 -4.71 -14.86
N ASN A 27 -57.07 -4.19 -15.65
CA ASN A 27 -57.79 -4.96 -16.63
C ASN A 27 -57.02 -5.05 -17.97
N ALA A 28 -57.07 -6.21 -18.64
CA ALA A 28 -56.37 -6.46 -19.91
C ALA A 28 -56.70 -5.45 -21.04
N ASN A 29 -57.79 -4.73 -20.93
CA ASN A 29 -58.24 -3.70 -21.88
C ASN A 29 -57.81 -2.26 -21.48
N GLN A 30 -57.07 -2.10 -20.39
CA GLN A 30 -56.62 -0.79 -19.90
C GLN A 30 -55.30 -0.41 -20.54
N SER A 31 -55.26 0.73 -21.27
CA SER A 31 -54.09 1.16 -22.03
C SER A 31 -53.07 2.00 -21.21
N SER A 32 -53.34 2.29 -19.93
CA SER A 32 -52.59 3.24 -19.12
C SER A 32 -52.43 2.76 -17.69
N MET A 33 -51.19 2.61 -17.23
CA MET A 33 -50.79 2.41 -15.83
C MET A 33 -50.56 3.78 -15.14
N ALA A 34 -51.53 4.68 -15.19
CA ALA A 34 -51.40 5.97 -14.52
C ALA A 34 -52.05 5.91 -13.12
N PRO A 35 -51.42 6.50 -12.08
CA PRO A 35 -52.01 6.60 -10.75
C PRO A 35 -53.39 7.21 -10.79
N GLY A 36 -54.37 6.56 -10.17
CA GLY A 36 -55.78 7.01 -10.17
C GLY A 36 -56.62 6.51 -11.34
N ASN A 37 -56.07 5.79 -12.30
CA ASN A 37 -56.80 5.18 -13.41
C ASN A 37 -57.09 3.66 -13.14
N ASP A 38 -56.43 3.10 -12.14
CA ASP A 38 -56.64 1.73 -11.67
C ASP A 38 -57.58 1.72 -10.47
N ASP A 39 -58.17 0.57 -10.18
CA ASP A 39 -59.10 0.45 -9.05
C ASP A 39 -58.43 0.80 -7.72
N THR A 40 -57.14 0.44 -7.57
CA THR A 40 -56.39 0.73 -6.35
C THR A 40 -54.92 0.91 -6.66
N SER A 41 -54.31 1.99 -6.16
CA SER A 41 -52.86 2.22 -6.17
C SER A 41 -52.31 2.25 -4.73
N ILE A 42 -51.23 1.53 -4.46
CA ILE A 42 -50.60 1.50 -3.13
C ILE A 42 -49.18 2.03 -3.24
N TYR A 43 -48.90 3.04 -2.46
CA TYR A 43 -47.57 3.68 -2.36
C TYR A 43 -46.93 3.25 -1.05
N ARG A 44 -45.71 2.70 -1.10
CA ARG A 44 -44.99 2.26 0.11
C ARG A 44 -43.59 2.81 0.14
N VAL A 45 -43.14 3.19 1.33
CA VAL A 45 -41.72 3.46 1.66
C VAL A 45 -41.31 2.45 2.69
N ARG A 46 -40.28 1.61 2.36
CA ARG A 46 -39.71 0.60 3.22
C ARG A 46 -38.29 1.00 3.63
N GLN A 47 -38.00 1.00 4.93
CA GLN A 47 -36.70 1.29 5.50
C GLN A 47 -36.21 0.10 6.32
N GLY A 48 -35.00 -0.39 6.01
CA GLY A 48 -34.32 -1.41 6.79
C GLY A 48 -33.54 -0.83 7.95
N PHE A 49 -33.59 -1.50 9.09
CA PHE A 49 -32.84 -1.16 10.29
C PHE A 49 -32.02 -2.35 10.74
N PRO A 50 -30.73 -2.45 10.29
CA PRO A 50 -29.80 -3.42 10.85
C PRO A 50 -29.57 -3.14 12.33
N LEU A 51 -30.02 -4.08 13.17
CA LEU A 51 -29.96 -3.96 14.64
C LEU A 51 -28.70 -4.62 15.20
N TRP A 52 -28.62 -4.73 16.52
CA TRP A 52 -27.62 -5.51 17.25
C TRP A 52 -26.19 -5.00 17.08
N GLY A 53 -25.99 -3.72 16.80
CA GLY A 53 -24.67 -3.12 16.63
C GLY A 53 -23.97 -3.47 15.30
N LYS A 54 -24.67 -4.10 14.33
CA LYS A 54 -24.08 -4.48 13.03
C LYS A 54 -23.47 -3.29 12.31
N ARG A 55 -24.16 -2.15 12.30
CA ARG A 55 -23.70 -0.91 11.65
C ARG A 55 -22.44 -0.33 12.29
N GLU A 56 -22.35 -0.39 13.61
CA GLU A 56 -21.18 0.08 14.36
C GLU A 56 -19.99 -0.83 14.10
N LEU A 57 -20.17 -2.15 14.19
CA LEU A 57 -19.16 -3.15 13.85
C LEU A 57 -18.67 -3.01 12.40
N SER A 58 -19.58 -2.81 11.45
CA SER A 58 -19.21 -2.57 10.05
C SER A 58 -18.36 -1.31 9.89
N ARG A 59 -18.71 -0.23 10.59
CA ARG A 59 -17.91 0.99 10.63
C ARG A 59 -16.56 0.76 11.28
N ASP A 60 -16.48 -0.01 12.35
CA ASP A 60 -15.23 -0.32 13.05
C ASP A 60 -14.29 -1.19 12.20
N VAL A 61 -14.82 -2.13 11.43
CA VAL A 61 -14.04 -2.91 10.46
C VAL A 61 -13.37 -1.96 9.47
N GLU A 62 -14.14 -1.08 8.82
CA GLU A 62 -13.60 -0.17 7.81
C GLU A 62 -12.67 0.90 8.44
N ARG A 63 -12.92 1.34 9.67
CA ARG A 63 -12.03 2.24 10.41
C ARG A 63 -10.67 1.60 10.67
N ASN A 64 -10.64 0.34 11.13
CA ASN A 64 -9.38 -0.36 11.36
C ASN A 64 -8.64 -0.64 10.05
N LYS A 65 -9.34 -0.96 8.95
CA LYS A 65 -8.73 -1.08 7.63
C LYS A 65 -8.10 0.24 7.17
N ALA A 66 -8.83 1.35 7.31
CA ALA A 66 -8.32 2.68 6.96
C ALA A 66 -7.07 3.05 7.77
N LYS A 67 -7.09 2.76 9.08
CA LYS A 67 -5.92 2.94 9.95
C LYS A 67 -4.73 2.08 9.51
N ALA A 68 -4.97 0.81 9.16
CA ALA A 68 -3.93 -0.09 8.66
C ALA A 68 -3.30 0.44 7.36
N TYR A 69 -4.10 0.91 6.40
CA TYR A 69 -3.60 1.54 5.17
C TYR A 69 -2.84 2.85 5.42
N GLY A 70 -3.18 3.60 6.48
CA GLY A 70 -2.40 4.76 6.91
C GLY A 70 -1.00 4.37 7.37
N LEU A 71 -0.91 3.35 8.22
CA LEU A 71 0.35 2.80 8.72
C LEU A 71 1.18 2.15 7.60
N ASP A 72 0.53 1.48 6.65
CA ASP A 72 1.19 0.90 5.47
C ASP A 72 1.81 1.99 4.57
N ARG A 73 1.10 3.11 4.36
CA ARG A 73 1.67 4.29 3.69
C ARG A 73 2.93 4.78 4.40
N ASP A 74 2.91 4.85 5.72
CA ASP A 74 4.05 5.33 6.50
C ASP A 74 5.23 4.34 6.43
N ALA A 75 4.95 3.02 6.39
CA ALA A 75 5.95 1.99 6.15
C ALA A 75 6.59 2.11 4.75
N VAL A 76 5.77 2.32 3.72
CA VAL A 76 6.27 2.55 2.33
C VAL A 76 7.11 3.82 2.25
N ALA A 77 6.75 4.88 2.98
CA ALA A 77 7.54 6.11 3.01
C ALA A 77 8.92 5.89 3.63
N LEU A 78 9.02 5.09 4.71
CA LEU A 78 10.30 4.72 5.31
C LEU A 78 11.17 3.85 4.37
N ASP A 79 10.56 2.86 3.70
CA ASP A 79 11.28 2.01 2.73
C ASP A 79 11.80 2.85 1.55
N LEU A 80 10.98 3.79 1.06
CA LEU A 80 11.40 4.70 0.00
C LEU A 80 12.55 5.61 0.44
N LEU A 81 12.53 6.12 1.66
CA LEU A 81 13.61 6.93 2.22
C LEU A 81 14.91 6.12 2.30
N ALA A 82 14.85 4.90 2.86
CA ALA A 82 16.02 4.01 2.95
C ALA A 82 16.60 3.69 1.57
N ARG A 83 15.77 3.42 0.58
CA ARG A 83 16.22 3.22 -0.82
C ARG A 83 16.84 4.46 -1.42
N ALA A 84 16.31 5.64 -1.11
CA ALA A 84 16.87 6.89 -1.59
C ALA A 84 18.26 7.14 -0.99
N GLU A 85 18.44 6.87 0.31
CA GLU A 85 19.73 6.96 0.98
C GLU A 85 20.74 5.96 0.40
N ASP A 86 20.38 4.70 0.22
CA ASP A 86 21.25 3.68 -0.38
C ASP A 86 21.67 4.06 -1.81
N SER A 87 20.71 4.44 -2.65
CA SER A 87 20.97 4.88 -4.02
C SER A 87 21.86 6.12 -4.07
N TYR A 88 21.70 7.07 -3.12
CA TYR A 88 22.54 8.26 -3.01
C TYR A 88 23.98 7.91 -2.60
N VAL A 89 24.14 7.04 -1.61
CA VAL A 89 25.47 6.56 -1.19
C VAL A 89 26.20 5.85 -2.34
N ARG A 90 25.48 5.01 -3.07
CA ARG A 90 26.02 4.32 -4.25
C ARG A 90 26.46 5.30 -5.35
N TYR A 91 25.64 6.32 -5.62
CA TYR A 91 25.96 7.38 -6.59
C TYR A 91 27.21 8.15 -6.17
N TRP A 92 27.31 8.54 -4.89
CA TRP A 92 28.48 9.21 -4.33
C TRP A 92 29.73 8.33 -4.44
N TYR A 93 29.66 7.07 -3.98
CA TYR A 93 30.78 6.13 -4.00
C TYR A 93 31.36 5.92 -5.41
N ILE A 94 30.49 5.73 -6.40
CA ILE A 94 30.92 5.55 -7.79
C ILE A 94 31.57 6.83 -8.32
N GLY A 95 31.06 8.00 -7.95
CA GLY A 95 31.65 9.30 -8.31
C GLY A 95 33.06 9.47 -7.75
N GLU A 96 33.29 9.14 -6.49
CA GLU A 96 34.62 9.17 -5.86
C GLU A 96 35.57 8.15 -6.49
N ALA A 97 35.11 6.92 -6.76
CA ALA A 97 35.91 5.90 -7.45
C ALA A 97 36.34 6.38 -8.85
N GLU A 98 35.43 7.02 -9.62
CA GLU A 98 35.78 7.62 -10.92
C GLU A 98 36.84 8.73 -10.79
N ALA A 99 36.74 9.57 -9.77
CA ALA A 99 37.72 10.63 -9.50
C ALA A 99 39.11 10.06 -9.14
N ILE A 100 39.16 8.97 -8.36
CA ILE A 100 40.40 8.28 -8.02
C ILE A 100 41.04 7.69 -9.27
N ILE A 101 40.28 6.98 -10.13
CA ILE A 101 40.82 6.38 -11.36
C ILE A 101 41.36 7.44 -12.30
N ASN A 102 40.67 8.58 -12.47
CA ASN A 102 41.17 9.69 -13.27
C ASN A 102 42.51 10.21 -12.74
N ARG A 103 42.68 10.35 -11.43
CA ARG A 103 43.97 10.75 -10.82
C ARG A 103 45.06 9.68 -11.06
N GLN A 104 44.74 8.38 -10.98
CA GLN A 104 45.68 7.32 -11.27
C GLN A 104 46.13 7.33 -12.73
N ILE A 105 45.20 7.52 -13.69
CA ILE A 105 45.55 7.70 -15.12
C ILE A 105 46.54 8.81 -15.31
N SER A 106 46.31 10.00 -14.72
CA SER A 106 47.22 11.14 -14.80
C SER A 106 48.59 10.86 -14.25
N LEU A 107 48.71 10.13 -13.13
CA LEU A 107 49.98 9.67 -12.57
C LEU A 107 50.73 8.67 -13.48
N ILE A 108 50.01 7.70 -14.04
CA ILE A 108 50.58 6.74 -14.99
C ILE A 108 51.06 7.42 -16.26
N GLU A 109 50.37 8.44 -16.77
CA GLU A 109 50.82 9.28 -17.91
C GLU A 109 52.15 9.97 -17.61
N GLN A 110 52.30 10.57 -16.44
CA GLN A 110 53.55 11.17 -16.00
C GLN A 110 54.69 10.12 -15.90
N ILE A 111 54.43 8.94 -15.33
CA ILE A 111 55.40 7.85 -15.25
C ILE A 111 55.79 7.37 -16.65
N GLN A 112 54.86 7.25 -17.57
CA GLN A 112 55.09 6.87 -18.98
C GLN A 112 56.00 7.87 -19.67
N GLU A 113 55.76 9.16 -19.47
CA GLU A 113 56.60 10.24 -20.03
C GLU A 113 58.03 10.17 -19.47
N ILE A 114 58.21 10.04 -18.15
CA ILE A 114 59.53 9.87 -17.51
C ILE A 114 60.24 8.64 -18.05
N ALA A 115 59.57 7.50 -18.14
CA ALA A 115 60.15 6.24 -18.63
C ALA A 115 60.58 6.34 -20.10
N SER A 116 59.80 7.05 -20.95
CA SER A 116 60.16 7.24 -22.36
C SER A 116 61.37 8.17 -22.53
N VAL A 117 61.51 9.27 -21.74
CA VAL A 117 62.67 10.14 -21.74
C VAL A 117 63.92 9.41 -21.26
N ARG A 118 63.84 8.66 -20.17
CA ARG A 118 64.96 7.83 -19.66
C ARG A 118 65.41 6.79 -20.67
N TYR A 119 64.49 6.12 -21.36
CA TYR A 119 64.79 5.19 -22.44
C TYR A 119 65.53 5.89 -23.59
N ALA A 120 65.05 7.06 -24.04
CA ALA A 120 65.71 7.84 -25.10
C ALA A 120 67.14 8.28 -24.74
N LEU A 121 67.47 8.46 -23.44
CA LEU A 121 68.76 8.75 -22.91
C LEU A 121 69.61 7.48 -22.62
N GLY A 122 69.12 6.30 -22.89
CA GLY A 122 69.79 5.03 -22.61
C GLY A 122 69.86 4.68 -21.12
N LEU A 123 69.08 5.33 -20.26
CA LEU A 123 69.09 5.18 -18.79
C LEU A 123 68.03 4.22 -18.25
N ALA A 124 67.18 3.67 -19.09
CA ALA A 124 66.13 2.71 -18.71
C ALA A 124 65.83 1.73 -19.85
N ALA A 125 65.27 0.59 -19.53
CA ALA A 125 64.79 -0.39 -20.50
C ALA A 125 63.48 0.06 -21.18
N GLN A 126 63.32 -0.26 -22.46
CA GLN A 126 62.09 0.01 -23.21
C GLN A 126 60.85 -0.63 -22.56
N GLN A 127 61.09 -1.78 -21.87
CA GLN A 127 60.05 -2.52 -21.16
C GLN A 127 59.30 -1.67 -20.14
N ASP A 128 59.95 -0.68 -19.49
CA ASP A 128 59.31 0.15 -18.47
C ASP A 128 58.26 1.08 -19.09
N SER A 129 58.57 1.66 -20.27
CA SER A 129 57.62 2.47 -21.02
C SER A 129 56.41 1.66 -21.51
N ILE A 130 56.65 0.44 -22.04
CA ILE A 130 55.60 -0.45 -22.50
C ILE A 130 54.69 -0.88 -21.31
N ARG A 131 55.26 -1.20 -20.15
CA ARG A 131 54.50 -1.54 -18.95
C ARG A 131 53.61 -0.40 -18.50
N ALA A 132 54.09 0.83 -18.47
CA ALA A 132 53.27 2.01 -18.13
C ALA A 132 52.11 2.22 -19.14
N GLN A 133 52.37 1.99 -20.43
CA GLN A 133 51.36 2.08 -21.45
C GLN A 133 50.23 1.02 -21.30
N VAL A 134 50.57 -0.23 -20.98
CA VAL A 134 49.66 -1.32 -20.68
C VAL A 134 48.77 -0.94 -19.47
N GLU A 135 49.42 -0.48 -18.38
CA GLU A 135 48.72 -0.11 -17.15
C GLU A 135 47.73 1.04 -17.41
N ARG A 136 48.12 2.08 -18.18
CA ARG A 136 47.21 3.13 -18.59
C ARG A 136 45.98 2.57 -19.32
N THR A 137 46.15 1.63 -20.22
CA THR A 137 45.05 1.02 -20.99
C THR A 137 44.13 0.24 -20.06
N VAL A 138 44.63 -0.45 -19.04
CA VAL A 138 43.87 -1.16 -18.02
C VAL A 138 43.01 -0.15 -17.22
N MET A 139 43.61 0.96 -16.76
CA MET A 139 42.87 2.00 -16.03
C MET A 139 41.84 2.70 -16.87
N GLN A 140 42.09 2.93 -18.17
CA GLN A 140 41.10 3.47 -19.07
C GLN A 140 39.88 2.56 -19.26
N ARG A 141 40.09 1.24 -19.32
CA ARG A 141 39.00 0.26 -19.34
C ARG A 141 38.17 0.34 -18.06
N GLU A 142 38.84 0.37 -16.91
CA GLU A 142 38.16 0.49 -15.62
C GLU A 142 37.35 1.78 -15.51
N LEU A 143 37.87 2.89 -16.03
CA LEU A 143 37.16 4.16 -16.10
C LEU A 143 35.83 4.05 -16.91
N ILE A 144 35.86 3.33 -18.03
CA ILE A 144 34.67 3.10 -18.84
C ILE A 144 33.63 2.29 -18.05
N GLU A 145 34.06 1.25 -17.33
CA GLU A 145 33.18 0.45 -16.46
C GLU A 145 32.53 1.32 -15.36
N ARG A 146 33.34 2.15 -14.67
CA ARG A 146 32.80 3.09 -13.64
C ARG A 146 31.82 4.09 -14.19
N ARG A 147 32.06 4.64 -15.38
CA ARG A 147 31.11 5.54 -16.05
C ARG A 147 29.80 4.86 -16.42
N THR A 148 29.83 3.57 -16.72
CA THR A 148 28.60 2.79 -16.95
C THR A 148 27.82 2.61 -15.65
N LEU A 149 28.50 2.17 -14.57
CA LEU A 149 27.90 2.05 -13.24
C LEU A 149 27.34 3.39 -12.73
N ARG A 150 28.02 4.51 -13.04
CA ARG A 150 27.51 5.84 -12.68
C ARG A 150 26.20 6.17 -13.38
N ARG A 151 26.06 5.83 -14.66
CA ARG A 151 24.79 6.03 -15.39
C ARG A 151 23.67 5.19 -14.80
N GLU A 152 23.96 3.96 -14.39
CA GLU A 152 23.02 3.09 -13.70
C GLU A 152 22.61 3.69 -12.34
N ALA A 153 23.56 4.13 -11.53
CA ALA A 153 23.29 4.75 -10.24
C ALA A 153 22.47 6.07 -10.37
N VAL A 154 22.74 6.88 -11.41
CA VAL A 154 21.94 8.08 -11.73
C VAL A 154 20.50 7.69 -12.09
N ALA A 155 20.32 6.67 -12.92
CA ALA A 155 19.01 6.20 -13.32
C ALA A 155 18.21 5.64 -12.12
N GLU A 156 18.86 4.86 -11.26
CA GLU A 156 18.27 4.29 -10.04
C GLU A 156 17.84 5.39 -9.06
N LEU A 157 18.72 6.34 -8.73
CA LEU A 157 18.40 7.45 -7.84
C LEU A 157 17.27 8.33 -8.40
N ASN A 158 17.30 8.64 -9.70
CA ASN A 158 16.22 9.38 -10.33
C ASN A 158 14.87 8.63 -10.29
N ALA A 159 14.89 7.30 -10.49
CA ALA A 159 13.68 6.48 -10.40
C ALA A 159 13.08 6.52 -8.98
N VAL A 160 13.90 6.38 -7.94
CA VAL A 160 13.46 6.47 -6.54
C VAL A 160 12.90 7.86 -6.22
N LEU A 161 13.49 8.92 -6.78
CA LEU A 161 13.03 10.31 -6.60
C LEU A 161 11.81 10.67 -7.49
N GLY A 162 11.30 9.74 -8.28
CA GLY A 162 10.18 9.98 -9.20
C GLY A 162 10.53 10.95 -10.34
N ARG A 163 11.83 11.10 -10.70
CA ARG A 163 12.31 11.95 -11.77
C ARG A 163 12.54 11.15 -13.05
N ARG A 164 12.74 11.83 -14.16
CA ARG A 164 13.16 11.15 -15.39
C ARG A 164 14.51 10.46 -15.17
N VAL A 165 14.66 9.24 -15.64
CA VAL A 165 15.86 8.41 -15.43
C VAL A 165 17.15 9.03 -15.99
N ASP A 166 17.02 9.88 -17.00
CA ASP A 166 18.12 10.60 -17.66
C ASP A 166 18.37 12.03 -17.11
N ALA A 167 17.63 12.44 -16.07
CA ALA A 167 17.78 13.76 -15.47
C ALA A 167 19.15 13.90 -14.83
N SER A 168 19.80 15.05 -15.07
CA SER A 168 21.10 15.35 -14.48
C SER A 168 21.02 15.46 -12.95
N LEU A 169 22.02 14.91 -12.27
CA LEU A 169 22.22 15.03 -10.83
C LEU A 169 23.45 15.91 -10.57
N ALA A 170 23.36 16.73 -9.52
CA ALA A 170 24.51 17.48 -9.04
C ALA A 170 25.55 16.51 -8.47
N THR A 171 26.83 16.87 -8.63
CA THR A 171 27.92 16.11 -7.99
C THR A 171 27.82 16.30 -6.48
N PRO A 172 27.83 15.23 -5.67
CA PRO A 172 27.81 15.34 -4.22
C PRO A 172 29.01 16.14 -3.72
N ILE A 173 28.78 17.07 -2.80
CA ILE A 173 29.84 17.96 -2.28
C ILE A 173 30.58 17.33 -1.11
N SER A 174 29.92 16.45 -0.36
CA SER A 174 30.45 15.82 0.85
C SER A 174 30.10 14.35 0.92
N GLN A 175 30.91 13.61 1.67
CA GLN A 175 30.60 12.24 2.04
C GLN A 175 29.26 12.19 2.78
N PRO A 176 28.35 11.27 2.41
CA PRO A 176 27.15 11.02 3.20
C PRO A 176 27.48 10.66 4.64
N ASP A 177 26.72 11.19 5.59
CA ASP A 177 26.87 10.80 6.98
C ASP A 177 26.29 9.41 7.18
N LEU A 178 27.13 8.39 7.21
CA LEU A 178 26.79 6.98 7.41
C LEU A 178 26.87 6.62 8.88
N ALA A 179 26.33 7.44 9.77
CA ALA A 179 26.37 7.20 11.22
C ALA A 179 25.60 5.93 11.63
N VAL A 180 26.06 4.76 11.19
CA VAL A 180 25.62 3.47 11.73
C VAL A 180 26.37 3.22 13.04
N SER A 181 25.80 3.70 14.13
CA SER A 181 26.27 3.31 15.47
C SER A 181 25.75 1.90 15.80
N SER A 182 26.63 1.02 16.29
CA SER A 182 26.22 -0.29 16.80
C SER A 182 25.13 -0.22 17.86
N ASN A 183 25.08 0.87 18.62
CA ASN A 183 24.01 1.15 19.58
C ASN A 183 22.65 1.36 18.90
N ASN A 184 22.64 1.94 17.68
CA ASN A 184 21.39 2.14 16.93
C ASN A 184 20.79 0.82 16.45
N LEU A 185 21.63 -0.18 16.13
CA LEU A 185 21.14 -1.50 15.71
C LEU A 185 20.42 -2.24 16.86
N ALA A 186 20.99 -2.24 18.05
CA ALA A 186 20.36 -2.86 19.22
C ALA A 186 19.01 -2.18 19.56
N THR A 187 18.97 -0.85 19.55
CA THR A 187 17.74 -0.09 19.79
C THR A 187 16.69 -0.32 18.68
N SER A 188 17.13 -0.48 17.44
CA SER A 188 16.25 -0.79 16.30
C SER A 188 15.64 -2.19 16.44
N LEU A 189 16.41 -3.19 16.81
CA LEU A 189 15.95 -4.55 17.09
C LEU A 189 14.93 -4.57 18.25
N GLU A 190 15.22 -3.88 19.34
CA GLU A 190 14.32 -3.74 20.47
C GLU A 190 12.99 -3.06 20.07
N SER A 191 13.05 -2.02 19.25
CA SER A 191 11.86 -1.35 18.72
C SER A 191 10.99 -2.25 17.83
N LEU A 192 11.60 -3.16 17.06
CA LEU A 192 10.86 -4.16 16.26
C LEU A 192 10.22 -5.24 17.14
N GLU A 193 10.90 -5.68 18.20
CA GLU A 193 10.32 -6.63 19.16
C GLU A 193 9.08 -6.06 19.84
N HIS A 194 9.06 -4.75 20.11
CA HIS A 194 7.90 -4.05 20.66
C HIS A 194 6.85 -3.64 19.61
N GLY A 195 7.03 -4.05 18.34
CA GLY A 195 6.06 -3.79 17.26
C GLY A 195 5.91 -2.31 16.90
N VAL A 196 6.95 -1.49 17.10
CA VAL A 196 6.90 -0.04 16.84
C VAL A 196 6.95 0.27 15.34
N HIS A 197 7.49 -0.64 14.50
CA HIS A 197 7.60 -0.41 13.07
C HIS A 197 6.20 -0.31 12.39
N PRO A 198 5.97 0.70 11.53
CA PRO A 198 4.65 0.93 10.94
C PRO A 198 4.09 -0.27 10.17
N SER A 199 4.92 -1.08 9.47
CA SER A 199 4.43 -2.26 8.75
C SER A 199 3.91 -3.36 9.69
N ILE A 200 4.55 -3.56 10.85
CA ILE A 200 4.06 -4.49 11.88
C ILE A 200 2.74 -3.97 12.45
N GLN A 201 2.67 -2.68 12.77
CA GLN A 201 1.43 -2.06 13.28
C GLN A 201 0.30 -2.11 12.24
N ALA A 202 0.60 -1.94 10.95
CA ALA A 202 -0.37 -2.09 9.87
C ALA A 202 -0.95 -3.50 9.84
N SER A 203 -0.10 -4.52 9.88
CA SER A 203 -0.51 -5.94 9.88
C SER A 203 -1.32 -6.31 11.12
N LEU A 204 -0.93 -5.86 12.30
CA LEU A 204 -1.68 -6.07 13.55
C LEU A 204 -3.03 -5.34 13.55
N THR A 205 -3.08 -4.14 12.99
CA THR A 205 -4.32 -3.38 12.84
C THR A 205 -5.26 -4.05 11.82
N MET A 206 -4.70 -4.65 10.75
CA MET A 206 -5.48 -5.45 9.80
C MET A 206 -6.04 -6.72 10.46
N ALA A 207 -5.27 -7.40 11.31
CA ALA A 207 -5.75 -8.52 12.11
C ALA A 207 -6.88 -8.08 13.07
N THR A 208 -6.78 -6.89 13.67
CA THR A 208 -7.86 -6.31 14.48
C THR A 208 -9.12 -6.07 13.64
N ALA A 209 -8.98 -5.58 12.40
CA ALA A 209 -10.12 -5.44 11.48
C ALA A 209 -10.77 -6.80 11.16
N ALA A 210 -9.97 -7.84 10.96
CA ALA A 210 -10.47 -9.21 10.74
C ALA A 210 -11.21 -9.74 11.98
N SER A 211 -10.72 -9.51 13.18
CA SER A 211 -11.39 -9.86 14.43
C SER A 211 -12.75 -9.15 14.57
N ARG A 212 -12.81 -7.84 14.28
CA ARG A 212 -14.10 -7.11 14.24
C ARG A 212 -15.06 -7.64 13.20
N ASN A 213 -14.53 -8.11 12.05
CA ASN A 213 -15.35 -8.76 11.03
C ASN A 213 -15.94 -10.10 11.51
N VAL A 214 -15.19 -10.89 12.29
CA VAL A 214 -15.73 -12.11 12.94
C VAL A 214 -16.91 -11.75 13.85
N GLU A 215 -16.78 -10.70 14.65
CA GLU A 215 -17.87 -10.22 15.50
C GLU A 215 -19.09 -9.78 14.68
N LEU A 216 -18.87 -9.06 13.58
CA LEU A 216 -19.94 -8.64 12.66
C LEU A 216 -20.66 -9.84 12.05
N VAL A 217 -19.90 -10.83 11.54
CA VAL A 217 -20.49 -12.06 10.96
C VAL A 217 -21.30 -12.85 11.98
N LYS A 218 -20.83 -12.92 13.23
CA LYS A 218 -21.62 -13.51 14.34
C LYS A 218 -22.94 -12.78 14.57
N ARG A 219 -22.97 -11.43 14.44
CA ARG A 219 -24.21 -10.64 14.61
C ARG A 219 -25.22 -10.90 13.51
N ASN A 220 -24.81 -11.41 12.33
CA ASN A 220 -25.74 -11.78 11.26
C ASN A 220 -26.69 -12.95 11.60
N ARG A 221 -26.47 -13.62 12.74
CA ARG A 221 -27.43 -14.59 13.30
C ARG A 221 -28.67 -13.94 13.89
N TYR A 222 -28.60 -12.66 14.22
CA TYR A 222 -29.74 -11.91 14.76
C TYR A 222 -30.56 -11.31 13.66
N PRO A 223 -31.88 -11.25 13.82
CA PRO A 223 -32.79 -10.73 12.82
C PRO A 223 -32.63 -9.22 12.59
N ASP A 224 -32.85 -8.79 11.36
CA ASP A 224 -32.99 -7.37 11.03
C ASP A 224 -34.46 -7.00 10.94
N VAL A 225 -34.75 -5.71 11.11
CA VAL A 225 -36.12 -5.18 11.14
C VAL A 225 -36.30 -4.20 9.99
N TYR A 226 -37.47 -4.29 9.36
CA TYR A 226 -37.90 -3.37 8.32
C TYR A 226 -39.20 -2.70 8.74
N LEU A 227 -39.28 -1.39 8.56
CA LEU A 227 -40.49 -0.61 8.73
C LEU A 227 -40.98 -0.16 7.36
N THR A 228 -42.22 -0.49 7.04
CA THR A 228 -42.89 -0.04 5.84
C THR A 228 -44.05 0.86 6.24
N VAL A 229 -44.13 2.01 5.64
CA VAL A 229 -45.26 2.91 5.74
C VAL A 229 -45.86 3.12 4.35
N GLY A 230 -47.14 3.11 4.23
CA GLY A 230 -47.81 3.23 2.93
C GLY A 230 -49.15 3.95 3.01
N ALA A 231 -49.64 4.29 1.82
CA ALA A 231 -50.97 4.84 1.61
C ALA A 231 -51.64 4.12 0.45
N MET A 232 -52.90 3.76 0.63
CA MET A 232 -53.75 3.16 -0.41
C MET A 232 -54.66 4.22 -0.97
N GLN A 233 -54.61 4.41 -2.27
CA GLN A 233 -55.45 5.28 -3.02
C GLN A 233 -56.44 4.47 -3.84
N GLN A 234 -57.74 4.77 -3.69
CA GLN A 234 -58.78 4.25 -4.57
C GLN A 234 -59.36 5.40 -5.38
N ASN A 235 -59.34 5.27 -6.71
CA ASN A 235 -59.63 6.37 -7.62
C ASN A 235 -58.76 7.62 -7.31
N THR A 236 -59.38 8.72 -6.87
CA THR A 236 -58.71 9.99 -6.58
C THR A 236 -58.48 10.25 -5.08
N ASN A 237 -58.94 9.36 -4.20
CA ASN A 237 -58.90 9.60 -2.75
C ASN A 237 -57.98 8.58 -2.05
N ILE A 238 -57.26 9.07 -1.03
CA ILE A 238 -56.53 8.18 -0.11
C ILE A 238 -57.58 7.57 0.82
N GLU A 239 -57.68 6.26 0.79
CA GLU A 239 -58.69 5.50 1.53
C GLU A 239 -58.15 4.99 2.88
N SER A 240 -56.86 4.58 2.91
CA SER A 240 -56.24 4.09 4.13
C SER A 240 -54.73 4.31 4.17
N TYR A 241 -54.16 4.25 5.37
CA TYR A 241 -52.75 4.22 5.62
C TYR A 241 -52.36 2.85 6.20
N GLU A 242 -51.18 2.34 5.81
CA GLU A 242 -50.67 1.10 6.35
C GLU A 242 -49.33 1.34 7.04
N VAL A 243 -49.10 0.61 8.12
CA VAL A 243 -47.79 0.50 8.80
C VAL A 243 -47.54 -0.97 8.99
N MET A 244 -46.40 -1.46 8.45
CA MET A 244 -46.01 -2.85 8.53
C MET A 244 -44.61 -2.95 9.14
N LEU A 245 -44.45 -3.84 10.12
CA LEU A 245 -43.17 -4.20 10.73
C LEU A 245 -42.82 -5.61 10.28
N GLU A 246 -41.70 -5.73 9.59
CA GLU A 246 -41.19 -7.00 9.10
C GLU A 246 -39.91 -7.38 9.87
N VAL A 247 -39.73 -8.66 10.18
CA VAL A 247 -38.57 -9.19 10.85
C VAL A 247 -37.95 -10.26 9.96
N GLU A 248 -36.72 -10.02 9.50
CA GLU A 248 -35.98 -10.99 8.71
C GLU A 248 -35.29 -12.03 9.61
N ILE A 249 -35.84 -13.24 9.65
CA ILE A 249 -35.34 -14.31 10.49
C ILE A 249 -34.37 -15.18 9.69
N PRO A 250 -33.06 -15.28 10.07
CA PRO A 250 -32.06 -16.06 9.35
C PRO A 250 -32.20 -17.55 9.63
N PHE A 251 -32.94 -18.27 8.82
CA PHE A 251 -33.13 -19.74 8.97
C PHE A 251 -31.96 -20.57 8.45
N GLN A 252 -31.11 -20.01 7.58
CA GLN A 252 -30.01 -20.76 6.94
C GLN A 252 -28.80 -20.94 7.89
N GLN A 253 -28.99 -21.68 8.97
CA GLN A 253 -27.99 -21.83 10.03
C GLN A 253 -26.67 -22.44 9.54
N GLN A 254 -26.72 -23.34 8.57
CA GLN A 254 -25.52 -23.98 8.01
C GLN A 254 -24.68 -22.93 7.25
N ALA A 255 -25.28 -22.13 6.39
CA ALA A 255 -24.59 -21.07 5.65
C ALA A 255 -23.98 -20.02 6.60
N LEU A 256 -24.67 -19.69 7.69
CA LEU A 256 -24.15 -18.77 8.71
C LEU A 256 -22.95 -19.35 9.46
N ARG A 257 -22.96 -20.65 9.77
CA ARG A 257 -21.80 -21.33 10.40
C ARG A 257 -20.58 -21.35 9.49
N GLU A 258 -20.76 -21.63 8.20
CA GLU A 258 -19.64 -21.64 7.25
C GLU A 258 -19.06 -20.21 7.04
N ARG A 259 -19.90 -19.18 6.97
CA ARG A 259 -19.43 -17.78 6.94
C ARG A 259 -18.66 -17.38 8.21
N GLU A 260 -19.11 -17.84 9.37
CA GLU A 260 -18.40 -17.62 10.62
C GLU A 260 -17.06 -18.36 10.64
N ARG A 261 -17.02 -19.60 10.15
CA ARG A 261 -15.79 -20.36 9.99
C ARG A 261 -14.82 -19.69 9.03
N GLU A 262 -15.29 -19.24 7.87
CA GLU A 262 -14.51 -18.47 6.91
C GLU A 262 -13.89 -17.23 7.56
N SER A 263 -14.70 -16.44 8.29
CA SER A 263 -14.21 -15.21 8.92
C SER A 263 -13.15 -15.49 9.99
N ARG A 264 -13.24 -16.58 10.75
CA ARG A 264 -12.22 -17.00 11.71
C ARG A 264 -10.92 -17.43 11.02
N LEU A 265 -11.00 -18.19 9.94
CA LEU A 265 -9.80 -18.57 9.17
C LEU A 265 -9.11 -17.37 8.55
N LEU A 266 -9.87 -16.34 8.14
CA LEU A 266 -9.31 -15.08 7.67
C LEU A 266 -8.64 -14.29 8.80
N GLU A 267 -9.17 -14.31 10.02
CA GLU A 267 -8.54 -13.74 11.21
C GLU A 267 -7.22 -14.46 11.53
N GLU A 268 -7.19 -15.79 11.55
CA GLU A 268 -5.98 -16.59 11.76
C GLU A 268 -4.93 -16.28 10.68
N SER A 269 -5.35 -16.19 9.42
CA SER A 269 -4.46 -15.79 8.31
C SER A 269 -3.88 -14.40 8.51
N ALA A 270 -4.67 -13.42 8.98
CA ALA A 270 -4.20 -12.07 9.24
C ALA A 270 -3.17 -12.01 10.39
N LEU A 271 -3.40 -12.78 11.46
CA LEU A 271 -2.46 -12.92 12.58
C LEU A 271 -1.15 -13.58 12.14
N ALA A 272 -1.22 -14.64 11.33
CA ALA A 272 -0.04 -15.32 10.79
C ALA A 272 0.79 -14.36 9.88
N ARG A 273 0.13 -13.52 9.07
CA ARG A 273 0.81 -12.49 8.28
C ARG A 273 1.52 -11.45 9.14
N ALA A 274 0.90 -11.03 10.25
CA ALA A 274 1.53 -10.08 11.17
C ALA A 274 2.79 -10.67 11.81
N SER A 275 2.73 -11.95 12.24
CA SER A 275 3.90 -12.67 12.76
C SER A 275 5.00 -12.83 11.70
N GLN A 276 4.64 -13.16 10.48
CA GLN A 276 5.59 -13.28 9.36
C GLN A 276 6.27 -11.95 9.04
N GLU A 277 5.53 -10.84 9.06
CA GLU A 277 6.09 -9.50 8.83
C GLU A 277 7.12 -9.14 9.90
N GLN A 278 6.84 -9.45 11.18
CA GLN A 278 7.79 -9.25 12.26
C GLN A 278 9.07 -10.05 12.05
N ILE A 279 8.97 -11.34 11.71
CA ILE A 279 10.13 -12.21 11.44
C ILE A 279 10.93 -11.69 10.23
N ASN A 280 10.25 -11.27 9.17
CA ASN A 280 10.92 -10.74 7.98
C ASN A 280 11.74 -9.48 8.28
N LEU A 281 11.20 -8.56 9.08
CA LEU A 281 11.92 -7.35 9.48
C LEU A 281 13.11 -7.66 10.40
N GLN A 282 12.95 -8.57 11.35
CA GLN A 282 14.06 -9.04 12.19
C GLN A 282 15.16 -9.68 11.35
N GLY A 283 14.78 -10.50 10.34
CA GLY A 283 15.74 -11.11 9.41
C GLY A 283 16.52 -10.08 8.58
N ARG A 284 15.88 -9.00 8.14
CA ARG A 284 16.55 -7.92 7.39
C ARG A 284 17.56 -7.12 8.23
N LEU A 285 17.35 -7.01 9.53
CA LEU A 285 18.29 -6.31 10.43
C LEU A 285 19.42 -7.22 10.93
N GLY A 286 19.21 -8.54 10.93
CA GLY A 286 20.21 -9.52 11.34
C GLY A 286 21.24 -9.88 10.26
N MET A 287 21.06 -9.39 9.02
CA MET A 287 22.01 -9.50 7.91
C MET A 287 22.90 -8.27 7.84
#